data_9289539f8ff4e2142ad551b11b7745e8
#
_entry.id   9289539f8ff4e2142ad551b11b7745e8
#
_cell.length_a   1.000
_cell.length_b   1.000
_cell.length_c   1.000
_cell.angle_alpha   90.00
_cell.angle_beta   90.00
_cell.angle_gamma   90.00
#
_symmetry.space_group_name_H-M   'P 1'
#
loop_
_entity.id
_entity.type
_entity.pdbx_description
1 polymer ?
#
loop_
_entity_poly.entity_id
_entity_poly.type
_entity_poly.pdbx_seq_one_letter_code
_entity_poly.pdbx_strand_id
1 'polypeptide(L)'
;MGKVLIIDDEKQILSLLSRIIGLEGYEVFQAANCKVGIKQLEQNDPEVVLCDVCLPDGSGVELVSELKRLRPLSEVILLTAHGNIPDGVQAIKNGAFDYITKGDDNNKILPLIAKAMEKATVAYSQQ
;
A
#
# COMPACT_ATOMS: atom_id res chain seq x y z
N MET A 1 -6.69 -12.87 -10.28
CA MET A 1 -6.90 -11.60 -9.59
C MET A 1 -5.64 -11.11 -8.91
N GLY A 2 -5.53 -9.81 -8.72
CA GLY A 2 -4.34 -9.22 -8.14
C GLY A 2 -4.22 -9.43 -6.65
N LYS A 3 -3.01 -9.18 -6.15
CA LYS A 3 -2.67 -9.29 -4.73
C LYS A 3 -2.42 -7.89 -4.16
N VAL A 4 -2.95 -7.65 -2.97
CA VAL A 4 -2.80 -6.38 -2.24
C VAL A 4 -2.21 -6.66 -0.86
N LEU A 5 -1.13 -5.96 -0.52
CA LEU A 5 -0.53 -6.02 0.81
C LEU A 5 -0.92 -4.75 1.56
N ILE A 6 -1.36 -4.89 2.81
CA ILE A 6 -1.71 -3.77 3.69
C ILE A 6 -0.74 -3.76 4.86
N ILE A 7 0.02 -2.66 5.01
CA ILE A 7 0.97 -2.48 6.11
C ILE A 7 0.43 -1.39 7.04
N ASP A 8 -0.10 -1.79 8.18
CA ASP A 8 -0.70 -0.89 9.17
C ASP A 8 -0.75 -1.59 10.53
N ASP A 9 -0.41 -0.89 11.60
CA ASP A 9 -0.43 -1.47 12.95
C ASP A 9 -1.79 -1.35 13.64
N GLU A 10 -2.74 -0.62 13.06
CA GLU A 10 -4.08 -0.49 13.61
C GLU A 10 -4.95 -1.66 13.14
N LYS A 11 -5.28 -2.55 14.07
CA LYS A 11 -6.05 -3.76 13.76
C LYS A 11 -7.39 -3.47 13.12
N GLN A 12 -8.07 -2.39 13.55
CA GLN A 12 -9.37 -2.02 12.98
C GLN A 12 -9.26 -1.63 11.53
N ILE A 13 -8.22 -0.88 11.17
CA ILE A 13 -7.96 -0.47 9.79
C ILE A 13 -7.61 -1.69 8.93
N LEU A 14 -6.73 -2.56 9.43
CA LEU A 14 -6.38 -3.80 8.73
C LEU A 14 -7.63 -4.64 8.43
N SER A 15 -8.50 -4.83 9.43
CA SER A 15 -9.72 -5.62 9.28
C SER A 15 -10.67 -4.99 8.27
N LEU A 16 -10.90 -3.67 8.39
CA LEU A 16 -11.81 -2.96 7.51
C LEU A 16 -11.35 -2.98 6.07
N LEU A 17 -10.09 -2.60 5.83
CA LEU A 17 -9.54 -2.54 4.48
C LEU A 17 -9.42 -3.94 3.86
N SER A 18 -9.02 -4.94 4.65
CA SER A 18 -8.94 -6.32 4.14
C SER A 18 -10.29 -6.82 3.68
N ARG A 19 -11.35 -6.49 4.42
CA ARG A 19 -12.71 -6.88 4.07
C ARG A 19 -13.18 -6.19 2.80
N ILE A 20 -13.02 -4.86 2.73
CA ILE A 20 -13.46 -4.06 1.58
C ILE A 20 -12.72 -4.52 0.32
N ILE A 21 -11.42 -4.65 0.41
CA ILE A 21 -10.57 -5.01 -0.73
C ILE A 21 -10.80 -6.46 -1.14
N GLY A 22 -10.94 -7.36 -0.17
CA GLY A 22 -11.21 -8.76 -0.43
C GLY A 22 -12.54 -9.00 -1.13
N LEU A 23 -13.56 -8.18 -0.83
CA LEU A 23 -14.87 -8.28 -1.48
C LEU A 23 -14.81 -7.94 -2.98
N GLU A 24 -13.79 -7.18 -3.40
CA GLU A 24 -13.58 -6.89 -4.82
C GLU A 24 -12.86 -8.02 -5.57
N GLY A 25 -12.49 -9.08 -4.87
CA GLY A 25 -11.84 -10.24 -5.48
C GLY A 25 -10.33 -10.27 -5.38
N TYR A 26 -9.70 -9.27 -4.77
CA TYR A 26 -8.26 -9.27 -4.57
C TYR A 26 -7.86 -10.22 -3.44
N GLU A 27 -6.71 -10.83 -3.57
CA GLU A 27 -6.08 -11.58 -2.48
C GLU A 27 -5.35 -10.59 -1.58
N VAL A 28 -5.66 -10.59 -0.27
CA VAL A 28 -5.15 -9.59 0.66
C VAL A 28 -4.17 -10.22 1.64
N PHE A 29 -3.02 -9.55 1.82
CA PHE A 29 -2.02 -9.88 2.81
C PHE A 29 -1.89 -8.73 3.81
N GLN A 30 -1.52 -9.02 5.04
CA GLN A 30 -1.44 -8.04 6.11
C GLN A 30 -0.07 -8.04 6.75
N ALA A 31 0.39 -6.86 7.18
CA ALA A 31 1.59 -6.70 7.98
C ALA A 31 1.37 -5.57 8.98
N ALA A 32 1.84 -5.75 10.21
CA ALA A 32 1.65 -4.77 11.28
C ALA A 32 2.86 -3.85 11.48
N ASN A 33 3.93 -4.04 10.74
CA ASN A 33 5.15 -3.23 10.87
C ASN A 33 5.97 -3.31 9.58
N CYS A 34 7.05 -2.51 9.52
CA CYS A 34 7.92 -2.43 8.35
C CYS A 34 8.57 -3.77 8.03
N LYS A 35 9.11 -4.44 9.04
CA LYS A 35 9.85 -5.69 8.87
C LYS A 35 8.96 -6.78 8.25
N VAL A 36 7.76 -6.96 8.81
CA VAL A 36 6.81 -7.96 8.30
C VAL A 36 6.31 -7.53 6.92
N GLY A 37 6.13 -6.21 6.71
CA GLY A 37 5.73 -5.68 5.40
C GLY A 37 6.71 -6.05 4.29
N ILE A 38 8.00 -5.86 4.53
CA ILE A 38 9.06 -6.24 3.59
C ILE A 38 9.03 -7.74 3.33
N LYS A 39 8.90 -8.53 4.39
CA LYS A 39 8.86 -10.00 4.27
C LYS A 39 7.67 -10.45 3.42
N GLN A 40 6.47 -9.89 3.67
CA GLN A 40 5.27 -10.21 2.89
C GLN A 40 5.42 -9.79 1.43
N LEU A 41 6.05 -8.64 1.19
CA LEU A 41 6.32 -8.15 -0.17
C LEU A 41 7.19 -9.17 -0.93
N GLU A 42 8.25 -9.64 -0.30
CA GLU A 42 9.19 -10.57 -0.93
C GLU A 42 8.59 -11.96 -1.13
N GLN A 43 7.74 -12.40 -0.21
CA GLN A 43 7.14 -13.73 -0.28
C GLN A 43 5.98 -13.84 -1.27
N ASN A 44 5.20 -12.76 -1.41
CA ASN A 44 3.92 -12.83 -2.14
C ASN A 44 3.88 -12.01 -3.43
N ASP A 45 4.84 -11.12 -3.66
CA ASP A 45 4.92 -10.27 -4.84
C ASP A 45 3.59 -9.56 -5.14
N PRO A 46 3.02 -8.80 -4.18
CA PRO A 46 1.77 -8.09 -4.42
C PRO A 46 1.96 -6.99 -5.46
N GLU A 47 0.97 -6.80 -6.31
CA GLU A 47 0.99 -5.72 -7.30
C GLU A 47 0.80 -4.36 -6.66
N VAL A 48 0.02 -4.30 -5.57
CA VAL A 48 -0.29 -3.05 -4.88
C VAL A 48 -0.03 -3.20 -3.39
N VAL A 49 0.57 -2.17 -2.80
CA VAL A 49 0.84 -2.11 -1.35
C VAL A 49 0.20 -0.84 -0.79
N LEU A 50 -0.60 -0.99 0.28
CA LEU A 50 -1.08 0.13 1.08
C LEU A 50 -0.20 0.21 2.31
N CYS A 51 0.36 1.40 2.59
CA CYS A 51 1.36 1.56 3.65
C CYS A 51 1.02 2.74 4.54
N ASP A 52 0.86 2.49 5.83
CA ASP A 52 0.65 3.55 6.84
C ASP A 52 1.92 4.37 7.04
N VAL A 53 1.76 5.65 7.34
CA VAL A 53 2.88 6.57 7.62
C VAL A 53 3.60 6.18 8.91
N CYS A 54 2.84 5.91 9.97
CA CYS A 54 3.42 5.63 11.30
C CYS A 54 3.36 4.13 11.58
N LEU A 55 4.52 3.52 11.66
CA LEU A 55 4.65 2.10 11.98
C LEU A 55 5.51 1.94 13.23
N PRO A 56 5.34 0.84 14.00
CA PRO A 56 6.08 0.68 15.27
C PRO A 56 7.59 0.68 15.11
N ASP A 57 8.09 0.24 13.96
CA ASP A 57 9.51 0.08 13.72
C ASP A 57 10.06 1.01 12.64
N GLY A 58 9.29 2.03 12.24
CA GLY A 58 9.80 2.98 11.26
C GLY A 58 8.75 3.86 10.62
N SER A 59 9.18 4.64 9.64
CA SER A 59 8.33 5.55 8.87
C SER A 59 7.87 4.90 7.57
N GLY A 60 6.55 4.94 7.33
CA GLY A 60 6.00 4.48 6.06
C GLY A 60 6.47 5.30 4.88
N VAL A 61 6.74 6.61 5.09
CA VAL A 61 7.24 7.48 4.03
C VAL A 61 8.60 6.98 3.53
N GLU A 62 9.50 6.63 4.44
CA GLU A 62 10.81 6.06 4.09
C GLU A 62 10.68 4.64 3.55
N LEU A 63 9.74 3.87 4.09
CA LEU A 63 9.51 2.50 3.65
C LEU A 63 9.12 2.43 2.17
N VAL A 64 8.43 3.44 1.64
CA VAL A 64 8.08 3.51 0.21
C VAL A 64 9.32 3.31 -0.67
N SER A 65 10.41 4.03 -0.37
CA SER A 65 11.67 3.90 -1.13
C SER A 65 12.19 2.47 -1.10
N GLU A 66 12.16 1.83 0.08
CA GLU A 66 12.64 0.46 0.24
C GLU A 66 11.77 -0.54 -0.52
N LEU A 67 10.44 -0.39 -0.42
CA LEU A 67 9.51 -1.26 -1.14
C LEU A 67 9.72 -1.15 -2.66
N LYS A 68 9.90 0.06 -3.16
CA LYS A 68 10.12 0.30 -4.59
C LYS A 68 11.49 -0.20 -5.05
N ARG A 69 12.49 -0.17 -4.16
CA ARG A 69 13.80 -0.74 -4.45
C ARG A 69 13.72 -2.26 -4.61
N LEU A 70 12.98 -2.92 -3.72
CA LEU A 70 12.86 -4.38 -3.72
C LEU A 70 11.94 -4.89 -4.82
N ARG A 71 10.86 -4.18 -5.09
CA ARG A 71 9.86 -4.55 -6.10
C ARG A 71 9.46 -3.31 -6.92
N PRO A 72 10.30 -2.91 -7.89
CA PRO A 72 10.04 -1.66 -8.64
C PRO A 72 8.71 -1.63 -9.39
N LEU A 73 8.18 -2.78 -9.75
CA LEU A 73 6.94 -2.87 -10.52
C LEU A 73 5.68 -2.87 -9.64
N SER A 74 5.82 -3.09 -8.34
CA SER A 74 4.70 -2.98 -7.41
C SER A 74 4.41 -1.51 -7.12
N GLU A 75 3.13 -1.15 -7.08
CA GLU A 75 2.72 0.22 -6.80
C GLU A 75 2.36 0.39 -5.33
N VAL A 76 2.85 1.47 -4.73
CA VAL A 76 2.64 1.74 -3.31
C VAL A 76 1.73 2.95 -3.14
N ILE A 77 0.70 2.82 -2.30
CA ILE A 77 -0.21 3.89 -1.92
C ILE A 77 -0.01 4.15 -0.43
N LEU A 78 0.33 5.39 -0.07
CA LEU A 78 0.52 5.76 1.32
C LEU A 78 -0.81 6.09 1.99
N LEU A 79 -1.01 5.60 3.21
CA LEU A 79 -2.18 5.96 4.04
C LEU A 79 -1.73 7.03 5.02
N THR A 80 -2.23 8.26 4.85
CA THR A 80 -1.81 9.40 5.67
C THR A 80 -2.83 9.72 6.74
N ALA A 81 -2.38 10.40 7.81
CA ALA A 81 -3.29 11.02 8.76
C ALA A 81 -3.96 12.22 8.11
N HIS A 82 -5.14 12.58 8.62
CA HIS A 82 -5.90 13.74 8.13
C HIS A 82 -5.03 15.00 8.16
N GLY A 83 -5.00 15.72 7.03
CA GLY A 83 -4.26 16.98 6.93
C GLY A 83 -2.75 16.83 6.72
N ASN A 84 -2.22 15.63 6.62
CA ASN A 84 -0.78 15.42 6.50
C ASN A 84 -0.33 15.37 5.04
N ILE A 85 -0.47 16.50 4.35
CA ILE A 85 -0.08 16.64 2.94
C ILE A 85 1.44 16.49 2.73
N PRO A 86 2.31 17.05 3.61
CA PRO A 86 3.77 16.91 3.41
C PRO A 86 4.25 15.47 3.34
N ASP A 87 3.71 14.56 4.15
CA ASP A 87 4.08 13.15 4.09
C ASP A 87 3.64 12.51 2.77
N GLY A 88 2.44 12.87 2.29
CA GLY A 88 1.96 12.40 0.99
C GLY A 88 2.86 12.84 -0.15
N VAL A 89 3.25 14.11 -0.17
CA VAL A 89 4.14 14.66 -1.18
C VAL A 89 5.51 13.97 -1.14
N GLN A 90 6.07 13.77 0.05
CA GLN A 90 7.36 13.08 0.19
C GLN A 90 7.27 11.63 -0.28
N ALA A 91 6.15 10.95 0.01
CA ALA A 91 5.95 9.58 -0.45
C ALA A 91 5.95 9.49 -1.99
N ILE A 92 5.30 10.44 -2.66
CA ILE A 92 5.31 10.51 -4.13
C ILE A 92 6.75 10.66 -4.64
N LYS A 93 7.53 11.56 -4.02
CA LYS A 93 8.94 11.75 -4.37
C LYS A 93 9.76 10.49 -4.16
N ASN A 94 9.39 9.66 -3.17
CA ASN A 94 10.06 8.39 -2.88
C ASN A 94 9.60 7.25 -3.81
N GLY A 95 8.65 7.51 -4.69
CA GLY A 95 8.19 6.53 -5.67
C GLY A 95 6.79 5.97 -5.46
N ALA A 96 6.02 6.49 -4.49
CA ALA A 96 4.65 6.05 -4.30
C ALA A 96 3.78 6.40 -5.50
N PHE A 97 2.80 5.55 -5.79
CA PHE A 97 1.82 5.81 -6.84
C PHE A 97 0.92 6.99 -6.46
N ASP A 98 0.47 6.99 -5.21
CA ASP A 98 -0.39 8.05 -4.68
C ASP A 98 -0.43 7.96 -3.15
N TYR A 99 -1.20 8.85 -2.54
CA TYR A 99 -1.53 8.77 -1.12
C TYR A 99 -3.01 9.04 -0.92
N ILE A 100 -3.56 8.56 0.19
CA ILE A 100 -4.96 8.75 0.54
C ILE A 100 -5.06 8.94 2.06
N THR A 101 -6.02 9.76 2.50
CA THR A 101 -6.22 10.00 3.91
C THR A 101 -6.93 8.81 4.56
N LYS A 102 -6.34 8.32 5.64
CA LYS A 102 -6.81 7.16 6.38
C LYS A 102 -8.15 7.47 7.04
N GLY A 103 -9.14 6.62 6.78
CA GLY A 103 -10.46 6.71 7.40
C GLY A 103 -11.45 7.71 6.81
N ASP A 104 -11.00 8.57 5.88
CA ASP A 104 -11.87 9.64 5.38
C ASP A 104 -12.89 9.17 4.33
N ASP A 105 -12.44 8.36 3.38
CA ASP A 105 -13.32 8.03 2.27
C ASP A 105 -12.96 6.68 1.67
N ASN A 106 -13.60 5.65 2.20
CA ASN A 106 -13.42 4.29 1.70
C ASN A 106 -13.86 4.15 0.23
N ASN A 107 -14.68 5.09 -0.26
CA ASN A 107 -15.12 5.07 -1.65
C ASN A 107 -14.02 5.47 -2.63
N LYS A 108 -12.98 6.17 -2.15
CA LYS A 108 -11.85 6.57 -3.00
C LYS A 108 -10.78 5.50 -3.10
N ILE A 109 -10.69 4.62 -2.10
CA ILE A 109 -9.59 3.67 -2.03
C ILE A 109 -9.70 2.59 -3.11
N LEU A 110 -10.89 2.07 -3.37
CA LEU A 110 -11.07 1.01 -4.35
C LEU A 110 -10.75 1.46 -5.78
N PRO A 111 -11.24 2.62 -6.27
CA PRO A 111 -10.82 3.12 -7.58
C PRO A 111 -9.33 3.36 -7.68
N LEU A 112 -8.69 3.85 -6.61
CA LEU A 112 -7.25 4.10 -6.59
C LEU A 112 -6.47 2.80 -6.67
N ILE A 113 -6.88 1.77 -5.91
CA ILE A 113 -6.28 0.44 -5.97
C ILE A 113 -6.42 -0.13 -7.40
N ALA A 114 -7.60 0.03 -8.02
CA ALA A 114 -7.83 -0.47 -9.37
C ALA A 114 -6.87 0.16 -10.38
N LYS A 115 -6.63 1.47 -10.28
CA LYS A 115 -5.68 2.16 -11.16
C LYS A 115 -4.25 1.69 -10.93
N ALA A 116 -3.85 1.58 -9.68
CA ALA A 116 -2.52 1.09 -9.33
C ALA A 116 -2.33 -0.37 -9.78
N MET A 117 -3.35 -1.19 -9.59
CA MET A 117 -3.35 -2.60 -10.00
C MET A 117 -3.19 -2.74 -11.51
N GLU A 118 -3.90 -1.92 -12.28
CA GLU A 118 -3.79 -1.92 -13.74
C GLU A 118 -2.37 -1.59 -14.18
N LYS A 119 -1.80 -0.53 -13.62
CA LYS A 119 -0.42 -0.12 -13.93
C LYS A 119 0.58 -1.23 -13.59
N ALA A 120 0.47 -1.81 -12.39
CA ALA A 120 1.37 -2.86 -11.95
C ALA A 120 1.22 -4.13 -12.80
N THR A 121 -0.01 -4.53 -13.11
CA THR A 121 -0.28 -5.73 -13.91
C THR A 121 0.33 -5.60 -15.31
N VAL A 122 0.17 -4.45 -15.95
CA VAL A 122 0.77 -4.18 -17.26
C VAL A 122 2.29 -4.25 -17.17
N ALA A 123 2.90 -3.62 -16.14
CA ALA A 123 4.35 -3.62 -15.96
C ALA A 123 4.89 -5.04 -15.74
N TYR A 124 4.25 -5.84 -14.89
CA TYR A 124 4.66 -7.22 -14.65
C TYR A 124 4.53 -8.08 -15.90
N SER A 125 3.52 -7.85 -16.72
CA SER A 125 3.30 -8.63 -17.95
C SER A 125 4.33 -8.33 -19.05
N GLN A 126 5.02 -7.19 -18.96
CA GLN A 126 6.03 -6.77 -19.91
C GLN A 126 7.45 -7.15 -19.50
N GLN A 127 7.58 -7.78 -18.38
CA GLN A 127 8.85 -8.17 -17.79
C GLN A 127 9.56 -9.26 -18.62
#